data_df0cbd3957321f97ec69f86dbc0a17b1
#
_entry.id   df0cbd3957321f97ec69f86dbc0a17b1
#
_cell.length_a   1.000
_cell.length_b   1.000
_cell.length_c   1.000
_cell.angle_alpha   90.00
_cell.angle_beta   90.00
_cell.angle_gamma   90.00
#
_symmetry.space_group_name_H-M   'P 1'
#
loop_
_entity.id
_entity.type
_entity.pdbx_description
1 polymer ?
#
loop_
_entity_poly.entity_id
_entity_poly.type
_entity_poly.pdbx_seq_one_letter_code
_entity_poly.pdbx_strand_id
1 'polypeptide(L)'
;MRHLKNLKVYSESDAEKFVLECEEKFSRDIDEAIDHVFDVEGVRIITLSGPTCSGKTTTATKLEERIERSGKNAVMLSIDDFFFGVSDRNDVDSEAPDYDSVKAIDLEYLQKFTADLLDGKTVYVPKFSFTAAERVGYEEYTPSPRDIYIYEGIQAVYPEVTSLFGDKYRSIYIRLDEDVEYNGVVIDRNELRFLRRIVRDYKFRNATAEFSFHLWQTVRSNEEKNIFPYAKSDVYINSFLPYEPFIISHYAIDVLSTVPKDSQYRDEADALIEKLKVYDNPYFSDRMVPDNSVFREFIGAR
;
A
#
# COMPACT_ATOMS: atom_id res chain seq x y z
N MET A 1 -17.93 -4.53 8.74
CA MET A 1 -17.43 -4.43 10.14
C MET A 1 -17.11 -5.83 10.66
N ARG A 2 -15.90 -6.04 11.14
CA ARG A 2 -15.43 -7.30 11.72
C ARG A 2 -15.64 -7.28 13.23
N HIS A 3 -16.54 -8.13 13.71
CA HIS A 3 -16.80 -8.27 15.13
C HIS A 3 -15.91 -9.38 15.71
N LEU A 4 -15.08 -9.04 16.69
CA LEU A 4 -14.21 -9.97 17.42
C LEU A 4 -14.79 -10.40 18.77
N LYS A 5 -16.12 -10.29 18.95
CA LYS A 5 -16.84 -10.62 20.21
C LYS A 5 -16.59 -12.04 20.71
N ASN A 6 -16.33 -12.97 19.81
CA ASN A 6 -16.11 -14.39 20.15
C ASN A 6 -14.61 -14.77 20.12
N LEU A 7 -13.73 -13.79 19.95
CA LEU A 7 -12.30 -14.06 20.00
C LEU A 7 -11.91 -14.47 21.42
N LYS A 8 -11.49 -15.72 21.56
CA LYS A 8 -11.04 -16.31 22.83
C LYS A 8 -9.55 -16.51 22.74
N VAL A 9 -8.79 -15.58 23.28
CA VAL A 9 -7.33 -15.67 23.39
C VAL A 9 -6.99 -15.61 24.88
N TYR A 10 -6.59 -16.74 25.40
CA TYR A 10 -6.25 -16.94 26.82
C TYR A 10 -4.79 -17.34 27.04
N SER A 11 -4.03 -17.47 25.94
CA SER A 11 -2.62 -17.85 25.93
C SER A 11 -1.91 -17.31 24.70
N GLU A 12 -0.57 -17.28 24.74
CA GLU A 12 0.25 -16.97 23.56
C GLU A 12 -0.01 -17.96 22.41
N SER A 13 -0.24 -19.25 22.73
CA SER A 13 -0.55 -20.26 21.71
C SER A 13 -1.87 -19.98 20.98
N ASP A 14 -2.90 -19.48 21.68
CA ASP A 14 -4.16 -19.07 21.04
C ASP A 14 -3.94 -17.86 20.12
N ALA A 15 -3.13 -16.89 20.58
CA ALA A 15 -2.79 -15.71 19.81
C ALA A 15 -2.01 -16.09 18.53
N GLU A 16 -0.98 -16.94 18.66
CA GLU A 16 -0.17 -17.39 17.52
C GLU A 16 -1.03 -18.12 16.48
N LYS A 17 -1.90 -19.02 16.92
CA LYS A 17 -2.83 -19.72 16.03
C LYS A 17 -3.74 -18.74 15.28
N PHE A 18 -4.28 -17.74 15.97
CA PHE A 18 -5.14 -16.73 15.36
C PHE A 18 -4.39 -15.88 14.33
N VAL A 19 -3.15 -15.48 14.65
CA VAL A 19 -2.28 -14.76 13.70
C VAL A 19 -2.06 -15.59 12.44
N LEU A 20 -1.67 -16.86 12.58
CA LEU A 20 -1.41 -17.74 11.45
C LEU A 20 -2.66 -17.97 10.59
N GLU A 21 -3.83 -18.18 11.18
CA GLU A 21 -5.09 -18.31 10.45
C GLU A 21 -5.43 -17.07 9.62
N CYS A 22 -5.15 -15.86 10.15
CA CYS A 22 -5.34 -14.61 9.44
C CYS A 22 -4.37 -14.46 8.25
N GLU A 23 -3.09 -14.81 8.45
CA GLU A 23 -2.06 -14.74 7.42
C GLU A 23 -2.32 -15.76 6.29
N GLU A 24 -2.71 -16.98 6.63
CA GLU A 24 -3.09 -17.99 5.65
C GLU A 24 -4.29 -17.55 4.82
N LYS A 25 -5.28 -16.91 5.45
CA LYS A 25 -6.41 -16.35 4.72
C LYS A 25 -5.94 -15.29 3.73
N PHE A 26 -5.12 -14.35 4.18
CA PHE A 26 -4.60 -13.29 3.31
C PHE A 26 -3.78 -13.86 2.14
N SER A 27 -2.98 -14.91 2.39
CA SER A 27 -2.24 -15.59 1.32
C SER A 27 -3.18 -16.22 0.28
N ARG A 28 -4.26 -16.87 0.71
CA ARG A 28 -5.29 -17.40 -0.20
C ARG A 28 -5.97 -16.29 -1.00
N ASP A 29 -6.30 -15.17 -0.37
CA ASP A 29 -6.92 -14.02 -1.06
C ASP A 29 -6.00 -13.47 -2.18
N ILE A 30 -4.67 -13.51 -1.98
CA ILE A 30 -3.68 -13.18 -3.03
C ILE A 30 -3.66 -14.21 -4.15
N ASP A 31 -3.63 -15.51 -3.81
CA ASP A 31 -3.63 -16.58 -4.80
C ASP A 31 -4.90 -16.52 -5.68
N GLU A 32 -6.06 -16.33 -5.08
CA GLU A 32 -7.35 -16.16 -5.79
C GLU A 32 -7.35 -14.92 -6.69
N ALA A 33 -6.78 -13.81 -6.22
CA ALA A 33 -6.66 -12.58 -7.01
C ALA A 33 -5.82 -12.80 -8.28
N ILE A 34 -4.70 -13.51 -8.16
CA ILE A 34 -3.81 -13.82 -9.30
C ILE A 34 -4.48 -14.80 -10.26
N ASP A 35 -5.14 -15.84 -9.73
CA ASP A 35 -5.86 -16.80 -10.57
C ASP A 35 -6.94 -16.07 -11.39
N HIS A 36 -7.70 -15.16 -10.77
CA HIS A 36 -8.71 -14.37 -11.47
C HIS A 36 -8.13 -13.45 -12.55
N VAL A 37 -6.96 -12.86 -12.29
CA VAL A 37 -6.25 -12.03 -13.30
C VAL A 37 -5.87 -12.86 -14.51
N PHE A 38 -5.44 -14.11 -14.33
CA PHE A 38 -4.98 -14.99 -15.41
C PHE A 38 -6.09 -15.84 -16.05
N ASP A 39 -7.34 -15.79 -15.55
CA ASP A 39 -8.51 -16.36 -16.23
C ASP A 39 -8.77 -15.71 -17.60
N VAL A 40 -8.17 -14.54 -17.85
CA VAL A 40 -8.27 -13.83 -19.12
C VAL A 40 -7.00 -14.05 -19.93
N GLU A 41 -7.18 -14.63 -21.12
CA GLU A 41 -6.07 -14.89 -22.04
C GLU A 41 -5.42 -13.59 -22.54
N GLY A 42 -4.11 -13.61 -22.69
CA GLY A 42 -3.35 -12.49 -23.28
C GLY A 42 -2.98 -11.38 -22.31
N VAL A 43 -3.30 -11.48 -21.01
CA VAL A 43 -2.87 -10.51 -20.00
C VAL A 43 -1.34 -10.50 -19.89
N ARG A 44 -0.76 -9.33 -20.05
CA ARG A 44 0.67 -9.04 -19.96
C ARG A 44 0.98 -7.98 -18.90
N ILE A 45 -0.01 -7.20 -18.50
CA ILE A 45 0.12 -6.09 -17.56
C ILE A 45 -0.84 -6.30 -16.40
N ILE A 46 -0.33 -6.12 -15.19
CA ILE A 46 -1.11 -6.02 -13.95
C ILE A 46 -0.89 -4.62 -13.39
N THR A 47 -1.97 -3.88 -13.12
CA THR A 47 -1.86 -2.65 -12.35
C THR A 47 -2.17 -2.93 -10.89
N LEU A 48 -1.30 -2.50 -9.98
CA LEU A 48 -1.49 -2.62 -8.54
C LEU A 48 -1.58 -1.24 -7.91
N SER A 49 -2.77 -0.89 -7.45
CA SER A 49 -2.98 0.39 -6.78
C SER A 49 -3.67 0.21 -5.43
N GLY A 50 -3.75 1.29 -4.68
CA GLY A 50 -4.40 1.37 -3.38
C GLY A 50 -3.96 2.59 -2.62
N PRO A 51 -4.71 3.01 -1.60
CA PRO A 51 -4.38 4.19 -0.82
C PRO A 51 -3.09 3.99 -0.01
N THR A 52 -2.56 5.08 0.55
CA THR A 52 -1.36 4.98 1.40
C THR A 52 -1.59 4.03 2.58
N CYS A 53 -0.57 3.30 2.98
CA CYS A 53 -0.61 2.30 4.07
C CYS A 53 -1.64 1.17 3.88
N SER A 54 -2.00 0.86 2.64
CA SER A 54 -2.82 -0.32 2.32
C SER A 54 -2.01 -1.61 2.20
N GLY A 55 -0.68 -1.56 2.19
CA GLY A 55 0.18 -2.74 2.04
C GLY A 55 0.54 -3.07 0.58
N LYS A 56 0.57 -2.06 -0.31
CA LYS A 56 0.91 -2.25 -1.73
C LYS A 56 2.25 -2.94 -1.95
N THR A 57 3.30 -2.46 -1.30
CA THR A 57 4.67 -2.95 -1.51
C THR A 57 4.81 -4.44 -1.20
N THR A 58 4.35 -4.86 -0.03
CA THR A 58 4.40 -6.29 0.34
C THR A 58 3.47 -7.13 -0.52
N THR A 59 2.31 -6.60 -0.92
CA THR A 59 1.41 -7.30 -1.84
C THR A 59 2.06 -7.47 -3.20
N ALA A 60 2.76 -6.45 -3.71
CA ALA A 60 3.51 -6.54 -4.96
C ALA A 60 4.52 -7.71 -4.93
N THR A 61 5.30 -7.84 -3.86
CA THR A 61 6.25 -8.95 -3.68
C THR A 61 5.53 -10.31 -3.67
N LYS A 62 4.39 -10.42 -2.99
CA LYS A 62 3.60 -11.68 -3.00
C LYS A 62 3.03 -12.01 -4.39
N LEU A 63 2.60 -11.00 -5.15
CA LEU A 63 2.17 -11.17 -6.54
C LEU A 63 3.34 -11.64 -7.41
N GLU A 64 4.51 -11.03 -7.26
CA GLU A 64 5.74 -11.43 -7.95
C GLU A 64 6.05 -12.92 -7.69
N GLU A 65 6.16 -13.33 -6.42
CA GLU A 65 6.42 -14.72 -6.05
C GLU A 65 5.38 -15.71 -6.63
N ARG A 66 4.09 -15.31 -6.67
CA ARG A 66 3.03 -16.17 -7.21
C ARG A 66 3.13 -16.30 -8.73
N ILE A 67 3.45 -15.20 -9.43
CA ILE A 67 3.65 -15.19 -10.88
C ILE A 67 4.84 -16.07 -11.25
N GLU A 68 5.96 -15.95 -10.53
CA GLU A 68 7.16 -16.74 -10.76
C GLU A 68 6.91 -18.23 -10.54
N ARG A 69 6.16 -18.61 -9.51
CA ARG A 69 5.73 -20.01 -9.29
C ARG A 69 4.90 -20.56 -10.46
N SER A 70 4.26 -19.73 -11.26
CA SER A 70 3.56 -20.14 -12.48
C SER A 70 4.47 -20.33 -13.71
N GLY A 71 5.78 -20.11 -13.57
CA GLY A 71 6.77 -20.23 -14.65
C GLY A 71 6.88 -18.99 -15.55
N LYS A 72 6.27 -17.88 -15.13
CA LYS A 72 6.39 -16.56 -15.77
C LYS A 72 7.42 -15.72 -15.00
N ASN A 73 7.89 -14.62 -15.61
CA ASN A 73 8.74 -13.66 -14.92
C ASN A 73 7.87 -12.45 -14.50
N ALA A 74 7.98 -12.02 -13.27
CA ALA A 74 7.38 -10.76 -12.84
C ALA A 74 8.37 -9.60 -13.00
N VAL A 75 7.92 -8.48 -13.55
CA VAL A 75 8.73 -7.29 -13.75
C VAL A 75 8.01 -6.12 -13.09
N MET A 76 8.59 -5.61 -12.01
CA MET A 76 8.05 -4.49 -11.25
C MET A 76 8.39 -3.16 -11.90
N LEU A 77 7.38 -2.33 -12.15
CA LEU A 77 7.49 -1.00 -12.71
C LEU A 77 6.72 -0.01 -11.81
N SER A 78 7.42 0.95 -11.23
CA SER A 78 6.76 2.00 -10.45
C SER A 78 6.22 3.10 -11.37
N ILE A 79 4.95 3.48 -11.22
CA ILE A 79 4.40 4.66 -11.91
C ILE A 79 5.12 5.93 -11.45
N ASP A 80 5.59 5.97 -10.21
CA ASP A 80 6.31 7.12 -9.67
C ASP A 80 7.63 7.40 -10.41
N ASP A 81 8.24 6.37 -11.01
CA ASP A 81 9.44 6.52 -11.82
C ASP A 81 9.18 7.31 -13.13
N PHE A 82 7.93 7.41 -13.56
CA PHE A 82 7.53 8.15 -14.76
C PHE A 82 7.13 9.60 -14.49
N PHE A 83 7.34 10.13 -13.30
CA PHE A 83 7.08 11.55 -13.02
C PHE A 83 8.01 12.48 -13.81
N PHE A 84 7.47 13.65 -14.17
CA PHE A 84 8.30 14.73 -14.67
C PHE A 84 9.25 15.23 -13.59
N GLY A 85 10.49 15.46 -13.94
CA GLY A 85 11.41 16.24 -13.12
C GLY A 85 10.95 17.69 -12.95
N VAL A 86 11.40 18.38 -11.92
CA VAL A 86 11.10 19.83 -11.76
C VAL A 86 11.61 20.62 -12.96
N SER A 87 12.76 20.23 -13.52
CA SER A 87 13.36 20.85 -14.71
C SER A 87 12.54 20.66 -15.99
N ASP A 88 11.72 19.61 -16.08
CA ASP A 88 10.92 19.29 -17.25
C ASP A 88 9.54 19.97 -17.25
N ARG A 89 9.17 20.60 -16.14
CA ARG A 89 7.87 21.26 -15.98
C ARG A 89 7.92 22.68 -16.54
N ASN A 90 7.06 22.93 -17.51
CA ASN A 90 6.89 24.28 -18.09
C ASN A 90 6.05 25.22 -17.21
N ASP A 91 5.43 24.72 -16.14
CA ASP A 91 4.60 25.50 -15.22
C ASP A 91 5.47 26.11 -14.11
N VAL A 92 5.75 27.39 -14.28
CA VAL A 92 6.54 28.24 -13.35
C VAL A 92 5.74 28.60 -12.08
N ASP A 93 4.58 27.99 -11.84
CA ASP A 93 3.82 28.21 -10.62
C ASP A 93 4.39 27.40 -9.46
N SER A 94 4.94 28.13 -8.52
CA SER A 94 5.81 27.80 -7.40
C SER A 94 5.21 26.94 -6.29
N GLU A 95 4.17 26.18 -6.52
CA GLU A 95 3.68 25.19 -5.55
C GLU A 95 4.37 23.83 -5.72
N ALA A 96 4.65 23.17 -4.60
CA ALA A 96 5.23 21.84 -4.60
C ALA A 96 4.40 20.90 -5.52
N PRO A 97 5.06 20.03 -6.32
CA PRO A 97 4.36 19.16 -7.25
C PRO A 97 3.31 18.31 -6.55
N ASP A 98 2.08 18.32 -7.04
CA ASP A 98 1.04 17.37 -6.62
C ASP A 98 1.32 16.02 -7.29
N TYR A 99 2.14 15.19 -6.62
CA TYR A 99 2.48 13.85 -7.09
C TYR A 99 1.30 12.87 -7.07
N ASP A 100 0.17 13.22 -6.47
CA ASP A 100 -1.06 12.41 -6.55
C ASP A 100 -1.85 12.73 -7.84
N SER A 101 -1.50 13.81 -8.54
CA SER A 101 -2.16 14.20 -9.79
C SER A 101 -1.60 13.44 -10.99
N VAL A 102 -2.48 13.07 -11.93
CA VAL A 102 -2.08 12.51 -13.23
C VAL A 102 -1.15 13.44 -14.01
N LYS A 103 -1.22 14.76 -13.79
CA LYS A 103 -0.34 15.76 -14.42
C LYS A 103 1.13 15.65 -14.02
N ALA A 104 1.42 14.93 -12.92
CA ALA A 104 2.79 14.65 -12.52
C ALA A 104 3.46 13.61 -13.42
N ILE A 105 2.68 12.78 -14.13
CA ILE A 105 3.16 11.66 -14.94
C ILE A 105 3.45 12.14 -16.36
N ASP A 106 4.62 11.77 -16.89
CA ASP A 106 4.94 11.85 -18.31
C ASP A 106 4.21 10.74 -19.08
N LEU A 107 2.94 11.01 -19.40
CA LEU A 107 2.09 10.04 -20.08
C LEU A 107 2.59 9.72 -21.49
N GLU A 108 3.24 10.66 -22.16
CA GLU A 108 3.80 10.43 -23.50
C GLU A 108 4.95 9.42 -23.44
N TYR A 109 5.86 9.60 -22.48
CA TYR A 109 6.94 8.65 -22.27
C TYR A 109 6.41 7.29 -21.80
N LEU A 110 5.47 7.24 -20.86
CA LEU A 110 4.85 6.00 -20.39
C LEU A 110 4.16 5.24 -21.52
N GLN A 111 3.45 5.94 -22.41
CA GLN A 111 2.79 5.34 -23.57
C GLN A 111 3.81 4.69 -24.51
N LYS A 112 4.83 5.46 -24.92
CA LYS A 112 5.89 4.96 -25.79
C LYS A 112 6.63 3.78 -25.16
N PHE A 113 7.00 3.91 -23.90
CA PHE A 113 7.68 2.87 -23.12
C PHE A 113 6.87 1.58 -23.10
N THR A 114 5.58 1.65 -22.77
CA THR A 114 4.70 0.48 -22.70
C THR A 114 4.49 -0.16 -24.06
N ALA A 115 4.34 0.62 -25.12
CA ALA A 115 4.21 0.09 -26.47
C ALA A 115 5.48 -0.65 -26.92
N ASP A 116 6.66 -0.07 -26.73
CA ASP A 116 7.95 -0.69 -27.06
C ASP A 116 8.19 -1.96 -26.23
N LEU A 117 7.80 -1.93 -24.93
CA LEU A 117 7.88 -3.07 -24.02
C LEU A 117 7.03 -4.26 -24.51
N LEU A 118 5.79 -4.00 -24.91
CA LEU A 118 4.87 -5.03 -25.41
C LEU A 118 5.25 -5.56 -26.79
N ASP A 119 5.94 -4.73 -27.60
CA ASP A 119 6.53 -5.13 -28.89
C ASP A 119 7.83 -5.94 -28.73
N GLY A 120 8.33 -6.12 -27.50
CA GLY A 120 9.56 -6.87 -27.23
C GLY A 120 10.86 -6.10 -27.55
N LYS A 121 10.77 -4.77 -27.67
CA LYS A 121 11.93 -3.90 -27.89
C LYS A 121 12.60 -3.58 -26.57
N THR A 122 13.93 -3.42 -26.60
CA THR A 122 14.67 -2.89 -25.45
C THR A 122 14.16 -1.50 -25.06
N VAL A 123 13.88 -1.29 -23.78
CA VAL A 123 13.38 -0.04 -23.20
C VAL A 123 14.31 0.48 -22.11
N TYR A 124 14.12 1.73 -21.72
CA TYR A 124 14.89 2.34 -20.64
C TYR A 124 13.93 2.72 -19.51
N VAL A 125 13.98 1.95 -18.40
CA VAL A 125 13.16 2.18 -17.21
C VAL A 125 13.69 3.40 -16.49
N PRO A 126 12.90 4.49 -16.35
CA PRO A 126 13.36 5.68 -15.63
C PRO A 126 13.50 5.39 -14.14
N LYS A 127 14.29 6.22 -13.46
CA LYS A 127 14.44 6.19 -12.00
C LYS A 127 14.21 7.60 -11.47
N PHE A 128 13.15 7.77 -10.70
CA PHE A 128 12.79 9.05 -10.10
C PHE A 128 13.27 9.13 -8.65
N SER A 129 13.84 10.26 -8.27
CA SER A 129 14.23 10.57 -6.90
C SER A 129 13.34 11.65 -6.30
N PHE A 130 12.53 11.30 -5.33
CA PHE A 130 11.73 12.28 -4.58
C PHE A 130 12.58 13.33 -3.83
N THR A 131 13.79 12.95 -3.39
CA THR A 131 14.71 13.86 -2.72
C THR A 131 15.26 14.92 -3.68
N ALA A 132 15.58 14.51 -4.91
CA ALA A 132 16.05 15.42 -5.95
C ALA A 132 14.89 16.07 -6.71
N ALA A 133 13.69 15.50 -6.62
CA ALA A 133 12.52 15.83 -7.43
C ALA A 133 12.80 15.76 -8.94
N GLU A 134 13.63 14.78 -9.36
CA GLU A 134 14.12 14.64 -10.74
C GLU A 134 14.27 13.18 -11.13
N ARG A 135 14.25 12.89 -12.45
CA ARG A 135 14.72 11.61 -12.99
C ARG A 135 16.25 11.57 -12.93
N VAL A 136 16.76 10.66 -12.10
CA VAL A 136 18.21 10.55 -11.82
C VAL A 136 18.93 9.54 -12.71
N GLY A 137 18.22 8.80 -13.54
CA GLY A 137 18.82 7.84 -14.46
C GLY A 137 17.80 6.95 -15.14
N TYR A 138 18.34 6.02 -15.95
CA TYR A 138 17.56 5.02 -16.69
C TYR A 138 18.28 3.67 -16.61
N GLU A 139 17.51 2.60 -16.50
CA GLU A 139 17.99 1.23 -16.51
C GLU A 139 17.53 0.53 -17.80
N GLU A 140 18.49 -0.03 -18.54
CA GLU A 140 18.16 -0.77 -19.76
C GLU A 140 17.47 -2.09 -19.43
N TYR A 141 16.36 -2.36 -20.09
CA TYR A 141 15.61 -3.59 -19.93
C TYR A 141 15.22 -4.18 -21.30
N THR A 142 15.50 -5.46 -21.49
CA THR A 142 15.11 -6.21 -22.70
C THR A 142 14.03 -7.22 -22.36
N PRO A 143 12.81 -7.06 -22.91
CA PRO A 143 11.65 -7.91 -22.64
C PRO A 143 11.84 -9.38 -23.02
N SER A 144 11.22 -10.26 -22.25
CA SER A 144 11.08 -11.68 -22.54
C SER A 144 9.61 -12.02 -22.84
N PRO A 145 9.32 -13.03 -23.68
CA PRO A 145 7.96 -13.49 -23.96
C PRO A 145 7.18 -13.98 -22.72
N ARG A 146 7.90 -14.33 -21.65
CA ARG A 146 7.31 -14.82 -20.38
C ARG A 146 7.04 -13.72 -19.34
N ASP A 147 7.40 -12.47 -19.67
CA ASP A 147 7.27 -11.38 -18.70
C ASP A 147 5.82 -10.94 -18.51
N ILE A 148 5.49 -10.73 -17.25
CA ILE A 148 4.30 -10.06 -16.78
C ILE A 148 4.74 -8.79 -16.06
N TYR A 149 4.24 -7.65 -16.51
CA TYR A 149 4.61 -6.35 -16.00
C TYR A 149 3.64 -5.91 -14.91
N ILE A 150 4.13 -5.59 -13.72
CA ILE A 150 3.33 -5.07 -12.61
C ILE A 150 3.59 -3.58 -12.50
N TYR A 151 2.65 -2.76 -12.95
CA TYR A 151 2.69 -1.31 -12.75
C TYR A 151 2.13 -1.00 -11.36
N GLU A 152 2.99 -0.61 -10.43
CA GLU A 152 2.64 -0.28 -9.05
C GLU A 152 2.62 1.24 -8.87
N GLY A 153 1.60 1.74 -8.17
CA GLY A 153 1.48 3.15 -7.80
C GLY A 153 0.04 3.56 -7.51
N ILE A 154 -0.12 4.72 -6.89
CA ILE A 154 -1.43 5.28 -6.62
C ILE A 154 -2.18 5.51 -7.95
N GLN A 155 -1.48 6.05 -8.94
CA GLN A 155 -2.04 6.42 -10.24
C GLN A 155 -2.19 5.24 -11.21
N ALA A 156 -1.75 4.03 -10.84
CA ALA A 156 -1.83 2.86 -11.71
C ALA A 156 -3.27 2.46 -12.11
N VAL A 157 -4.30 3.02 -11.46
CA VAL A 157 -5.72 2.82 -11.80
C VAL A 157 -6.36 4.04 -12.47
N TYR A 158 -5.62 5.11 -12.71
CA TYR A 158 -6.20 6.29 -13.36
C TYR A 158 -6.54 5.97 -14.83
N PRO A 159 -7.70 6.44 -15.32
CA PRO A 159 -8.13 6.17 -16.71
C PRO A 159 -7.09 6.57 -17.75
N GLU A 160 -6.37 7.67 -17.52
CA GLU A 160 -5.32 8.16 -18.41
C GLU A 160 -4.13 7.21 -18.49
N VAL A 161 -3.83 6.50 -17.39
CA VAL A 161 -2.76 5.49 -17.35
C VAL A 161 -3.26 4.17 -17.94
N THR A 162 -4.41 3.67 -17.46
CA THR A 162 -4.92 2.36 -17.89
C THR A 162 -5.32 2.32 -19.36
N SER A 163 -5.75 3.45 -19.95
CA SER A 163 -6.05 3.54 -21.38
C SER A 163 -4.84 3.27 -22.28
N LEU A 164 -3.61 3.43 -21.76
CA LEU A 164 -2.38 3.14 -22.49
C LEU A 164 -2.11 1.64 -22.67
N PHE A 165 -2.75 0.81 -21.86
CA PHE A 165 -2.49 -0.65 -21.81
C PHE A 165 -3.42 -1.46 -22.72
N GLY A 166 -4.47 -0.84 -23.26
CA GLY A 166 -5.45 -1.50 -24.13
C GLY A 166 -6.21 -2.61 -23.39
N ASP A 167 -6.33 -3.78 -24.03
CA ASP A 167 -7.02 -4.97 -23.49
C ASP A 167 -6.09 -5.97 -22.78
N LYS A 168 -4.78 -5.68 -22.75
CA LYS A 168 -3.74 -6.57 -22.21
C LYS A 168 -3.49 -6.42 -20.73
N TYR A 169 -4.28 -5.61 -20.00
CA TYR A 169 -4.11 -5.40 -18.58
C TYR A 169 -5.29 -5.92 -17.75
N ARG A 170 -4.99 -6.15 -16.48
CA ARG A 170 -5.95 -6.31 -15.40
C ARG A 170 -5.52 -5.50 -14.20
N SER A 171 -6.51 -5.00 -13.49
CA SER A 171 -6.28 -4.11 -12.36
C SER A 171 -6.54 -4.82 -11.03
N ILE A 172 -5.64 -4.61 -10.08
CA ILE A 172 -5.77 -5.02 -8.68
C ILE A 172 -5.77 -3.76 -7.82
N TYR A 173 -6.77 -3.65 -6.94
CA TYR A 173 -6.84 -2.57 -5.97
C TYR A 173 -6.80 -3.13 -4.55
N ILE A 174 -5.77 -2.77 -3.79
CA ILE A 174 -5.60 -3.20 -2.40
C ILE A 174 -6.05 -2.11 -1.44
N ARG A 175 -6.85 -2.48 -0.45
CA ARG A 175 -7.38 -1.55 0.55
C ARG A 175 -7.73 -2.28 1.85
N LEU A 176 -7.99 -1.52 2.91
CA LEU A 176 -8.67 -2.02 4.10
C LEU A 176 -10.17 -1.82 3.92
N ASP A 177 -10.93 -2.91 3.93
CA ASP A 177 -12.38 -2.88 3.71
C ASP A 177 -13.21 -2.94 5.00
N GLU A 178 -12.57 -3.28 6.11
CA GLU A 178 -13.29 -3.58 7.34
C GLU A 178 -12.89 -2.65 8.49
N ASP A 179 -13.90 -2.19 9.22
CA ASP A 179 -13.73 -1.66 10.55
C ASP A 179 -13.72 -2.85 11.53
N VAL A 180 -13.03 -2.74 12.65
CA VAL A 180 -12.91 -3.80 13.65
C VAL A 180 -13.55 -3.39 14.97
N GLU A 181 -14.35 -4.27 15.56
CA GLU A 181 -14.96 -4.06 16.87
C GLU A 181 -14.52 -5.18 17.83
N TYR A 182 -13.97 -4.76 18.98
CA TYR A 182 -13.62 -5.64 20.08
C TYR A 182 -14.06 -5.02 21.41
N ASN A 183 -14.77 -5.77 22.25
CA ASN A 183 -15.27 -5.34 23.55
C ASN A 183 -16.05 -3.99 23.53
N GLY A 184 -16.81 -3.73 22.46
CA GLY A 184 -17.62 -2.53 22.31
C GLY A 184 -16.85 -1.30 21.78
N VAL A 185 -15.54 -1.43 21.54
CA VAL A 185 -14.71 -0.36 20.97
C VAL A 185 -14.44 -0.63 19.49
N VAL A 186 -14.68 0.37 18.66
CA VAL A 186 -14.47 0.30 17.20
C VAL A 186 -13.22 1.07 16.81
N ILE A 187 -12.36 0.43 16.05
CA ILE A 187 -11.31 1.08 15.24
C ILE A 187 -11.78 1.00 13.78
N ASP A 188 -12.00 2.14 13.14
CA ASP A 188 -12.39 2.17 11.75
C ASP A 188 -11.17 1.95 10.82
N ARG A 189 -11.44 1.60 9.56
CA ARG A 189 -10.40 1.28 8.57
C ARG A 189 -9.42 2.45 8.33
N ASN A 190 -9.86 3.70 8.47
CA ASN A 190 -9.00 4.87 8.27
C ASN A 190 -8.16 5.12 9.52
N GLU A 191 -8.74 4.92 10.72
CA GLU A 191 -7.97 4.92 11.98
C GLU A 191 -6.88 3.84 11.93
N LEU A 192 -7.19 2.62 11.47
CA LEU A 192 -6.19 1.55 11.37
C LEU A 192 -5.08 1.88 10.36
N ARG A 193 -5.43 2.47 9.21
CA ARG A 193 -4.44 2.95 8.24
C ARG A 193 -3.59 4.09 8.81
N PHE A 194 -4.18 4.98 9.60
CA PHE A 194 -3.45 6.01 10.31
C PHE A 194 -2.47 5.43 11.33
N LEU A 195 -2.90 4.41 12.11
CA LEU A 195 -2.05 3.71 13.05
C LEU A 195 -0.87 3.02 12.35
N ARG A 196 -1.09 2.37 11.22
CA ARG A 196 -0.03 1.82 10.38
C ARG A 196 0.96 2.93 9.97
N ARG A 197 0.44 4.07 9.50
CA ARG A 197 1.25 5.20 9.07
C ARG A 197 2.09 5.77 10.19
N ILE A 198 1.49 6.11 11.32
CA ILE A 198 2.18 6.80 12.42
C ILE A 198 3.29 5.93 13.01
N VAL A 199 3.05 4.61 13.14
CA VAL A 199 4.07 3.67 13.61
C VAL A 199 5.21 3.53 12.61
N ARG A 200 4.91 3.32 11.31
CA ARG A 200 5.91 3.21 10.25
C ARG A 200 6.74 4.49 10.14
N ASP A 201 6.10 5.64 10.05
CA ASP A 201 6.77 6.91 9.79
C ASP A 201 7.64 7.32 11.00
N TYR A 202 7.21 7.03 12.22
CA TYR A 202 8.01 7.22 13.43
C TYR A 202 9.24 6.30 13.46
N LYS A 203 9.06 4.98 13.18
CA LYS A 203 10.14 3.99 13.25
C LYS A 203 11.17 4.12 12.12
N PHE A 204 10.73 4.44 10.90
CA PHE A 204 11.57 4.28 9.70
C PHE A 204 11.79 5.55 8.90
N ARG A 205 11.04 6.63 9.18
CA ARG A 205 11.11 7.89 8.42
C ARG A 205 11.48 9.11 9.27
N ASN A 206 11.79 8.86 10.54
CA ASN A 206 12.14 9.91 11.50
C ASN A 206 11.08 11.03 11.60
N ALA A 207 9.80 10.69 11.38
CA ALA A 207 8.71 11.63 11.48
C ALA A 207 8.12 11.64 12.89
N THR A 208 7.77 12.82 13.41
CA THR A 208 7.07 12.92 14.69
C THR A 208 5.60 12.50 14.55
N ALA A 209 4.97 12.09 15.66
CA ALA A 209 3.55 11.80 15.69
C ALA A 209 2.70 13.00 15.24
N GLU A 210 3.02 14.20 15.73
CA GLU A 210 2.34 15.45 15.37
C GLU A 210 2.43 15.75 13.87
N PHE A 211 3.58 15.54 13.24
CA PHE A 211 3.75 15.69 11.80
C PHE A 211 2.91 14.67 11.02
N SER A 212 2.80 13.45 11.52
CA SER A 212 1.95 12.43 10.90
C SER A 212 0.46 12.78 10.95
N PHE A 213 -0.03 13.37 12.04
CA PHE A 213 -1.39 13.92 12.13
C PHE A 213 -1.62 15.02 11.10
N HIS A 214 -0.69 15.98 11.02
CA HIS A 214 -0.79 17.08 10.06
C HIS A 214 -0.87 16.58 8.62
N LEU A 215 0.01 15.67 8.22
CA LEU A 215 0.02 15.10 6.88
C LEU A 215 -1.21 14.24 6.60
N TRP A 216 -1.78 13.55 7.60
CA TRP A 216 -2.91 12.65 7.40
C TRP A 216 -4.14 13.37 6.85
N GLN A 217 -4.40 14.58 7.29
CA GLN A 217 -5.52 15.38 6.79
C GLN A 217 -5.37 15.66 5.29
N THR A 218 -4.17 16.05 4.85
CA THR A 218 -3.87 16.27 3.43
C THR A 218 -3.99 14.99 2.62
N VAL A 219 -3.42 13.88 3.13
CA VAL A 219 -3.50 12.56 2.49
C VAL A 219 -4.95 12.15 2.29
N ARG A 220 -5.81 12.29 3.32
CA ARG A 220 -7.23 11.94 3.22
C ARG A 220 -7.96 12.79 2.19
N SER A 221 -7.71 14.10 2.19
CA SER A 221 -8.31 15.01 1.21
C SER A 221 -7.89 14.65 -0.23
N ASN A 222 -6.62 14.31 -0.44
CA ASN A 222 -6.11 13.90 -1.76
C ASN A 222 -6.71 12.55 -2.19
N GLU A 223 -6.81 11.57 -1.28
CA GLU A 223 -7.43 10.28 -1.57
C GLU A 223 -8.89 10.43 -2.04
N GLU A 224 -9.66 11.25 -1.33
CA GLU A 224 -11.08 11.50 -1.67
C GLU A 224 -11.23 12.19 -3.02
N LYS A 225 -10.32 13.11 -3.34
CA LYS A 225 -10.37 13.90 -4.56
C LYS A 225 -9.78 13.15 -5.77
N ASN A 226 -8.63 12.51 -5.59
CA ASN A 226 -7.80 12.06 -6.69
C ASN A 226 -7.73 10.53 -6.84
N ILE A 227 -8.09 9.73 -5.80
CA ILE A 227 -7.90 8.28 -5.83
C ILE A 227 -9.24 7.53 -5.84
N PHE A 228 -10.09 7.79 -4.87
CA PHE A 228 -11.33 7.02 -4.70
C PHE A 228 -12.30 7.11 -5.88
N PRO A 229 -12.41 8.22 -6.63
CA PRO A 229 -13.25 8.26 -7.82
C PRO A 229 -12.82 7.26 -8.90
N TYR A 230 -11.53 6.89 -8.93
CA TYR A 230 -10.92 6.00 -9.92
C TYR A 230 -10.63 4.59 -9.39
N ALA A 231 -10.95 4.32 -8.12
CA ALA A 231 -10.69 3.04 -7.45
C ALA A 231 -11.58 1.88 -7.95
N LYS A 232 -11.84 1.83 -9.27
CA LYS A 232 -12.52 0.71 -9.94
C LYS A 232 -11.47 -0.24 -10.47
N SER A 233 -11.64 -1.53 -10.13
CA SER A 233 -10.63 -2.55 -10.41
C SER A 233 -11.30 -3.87 -10.74
N ASP A 234 -10.61 -4.71 -11.54
CA ASP A 234 -11.10 -6.06 -11.85
C ASP A 234 -11.08 -6.93 -10.59
N VAL A 235 -10.08 -6.74 -9.75
CA VAL A 235 -9.89 -7.50 -8.51
C VAL A 235 -9.63 -6.57 -7.34
N TYR A 236 -10.22 -6.91 -6.18
CA TYR A 236 -9.98 -6.21 -4.91
C TYR A 236 -9.33 -7.15 -3.91
N ILE A 237 -8.26 -6.67 -3.26
CA ILE A 237 -7.59 -7.36 -2.17
C ILE A 237 -7.83 -6.58 -0.88
N ASN A 238 -8.37 -7.27 0.14
CA ASN A 238 -8.52 -6.70 1.47
C ASN A 238 -7.29 -7.02 2.32
N SER A 239 -6.46 -6.03 2.60
CA SER A 239 -5.25 -6.18 3.42
C SER A 239 -5.51 -6.10 4.92
N PHE A 240 -6.75 -6.16 5.36
CA PHE A 240 -7.11 -6.16 6.77
C PHE A 240 -6.73 -7.49 7.43
N LEU A 241 -5.94 -7.41 8.48
CA LEU A 241 -5.56 -8.55 9.31
C LEU A 241 -6.23 -8.41 10.69
N PRO A 242 -7.19 -9.27 11.04
CA PRO A 242 -7.97 -9.12 12.28
C PRO A 242 -7.17 -9.08 13.58
N TYR A 243 -5.95 -9.60 13.60
CA TYR A 243 -5.05 -9.57 14.75
C TYR A 243 -4.27 -8.26 14.91
N GLU A 244 -4.20 -7.47 13.84
CA GLU A 244 -3.33 -6.29 13.76
C GLU A 244 -3.58 -5.25 14.85
N PRO A 245 -4.84 -4.91 15.23
CA PRO A 245 -5.09 -3.94 16.29
C PRO A 245 -4.47 -4.33 17.62
N PHE A 246 -4.35 -5.64 17.93
CA PHE A 246 -3.76 -6.13 19.17
C PHE A 246 -2.23 -5.95 19.23
N ILE A 247 -1.56 -6.00 18.08
CA ILE A 247 -0.11 -5.84 18.01
C ILE A 247 0.28 -4.38 17.81
N ILE A 248 -0.45 -3.67 16.94
CA ILE A 248 -0.12 -2.27 16.63
C ILE A 248 -0.37 -1.36 17.86
N SER A 249 -1.29 -1.73 18.77
CA SER A 249 -1.54 -1.01 20.01
C SER A 249 -0.26 -0.82 20.83
N HIS A 250 0.58 -1.84 20.93
CA HIS A 250 1.84 -1.80 21.69
C HIS A 250 2.82 -0.72 21.17
N TYR A 251 2.82 -0.48 19.87
CA TYR A 251 3.67 0.54 19.25
C TYR A 251 2.98 1.90 19.21
N ALA A 252 1.71 1.91 18.83
CA ALA A 252 1.00 3.15 18.57
C ALA A 252 0.72 3.96 19.85
N ILE A 253 0.46 3.30 21.00
CA ILE A 253 0.29 3.98 22.29
C ILE A 253 1.55 4.77 22.65
N ASP A 254 2.73 4.18 22.48
CA ASP A 254 4.01 4.85 22.77
C ASP A 254 4.21 6.05 21.84
N VAL A 255 4.01 5.87 20.53
CA VAL A 255 4.17 6.93 19.53
C VAL A 255 3.17 8.07 19.75
N LEU A 256 1.89 7.76 19.96
CA LEU A 256 0.85 8.75 20.24
C LEU A 256 1.12 9.53 21.53
N SER A 257 1.72 8.89 22.53
CA SER A 257 2.08 9.52 23.80
C SER A 257 3.16 10.59 23.64
N THR A 258 3.91 10.60 22.52
CA THR A 258 4.91 11.64 22.22
C THR A 258 4.31 12.95 21.71
N VAL A 259 3.02 12.98 21.37
CA VAL A 259 2.34 14.23 20.96
C VAL A 259 2.39 15.25 22.11
N PRO A 260 2.89 16.48 21.88
CA PRO A 260 2.98 17.49 22.92
C PRO A 260 1.63 17.81 23.56
N LYS A 261 1.65 18.17 24.85
CA LYS A 261 0.40 18.47 25.60
C LYS A 261 -0.33 19.70 25.10
N ASP A 262 0.39 20.64 24.49
CA ASP A 262 -0.10 21.87 23.89
C ASP A 262 -0.37 21.75 22.38
N SER A 263 -0.20 20.57 21.81
CA SER A 263 -0.51 20.31 20.41
C SER A 263 -2.01 20.30 20.17
N GLN A 264 -2.43 20.86 19.03
CA GLN A 264 -3.82 20.78 18.55
C GLN A 264 -4.32 19.35 18.33
N TYR A 265 -3.41 18.37 18.21
CA TYR A 265 -3.73 16.94 18.00
C TYR A 265 -3.75 16.13 19.30
N ARG A 266 -3.53 16.76 20.45
CA ARG A 266 -3.44 16.04 21.72
C ARG A 266 -4.71 15.29 22.08
N ASP A 267 -5.87 15.93 21.96
CA ASP A 267 -7.17 15.32 22.28
C ASP A 267 -7.47 14.11 21.37
N GLU A 268 -7.11 14.20 20.07
CA GLU A 268 -7.29 13.11 19.12
C GLU A 268 -6.33 11.94 19.43
N ALA A 269 -5.08 12.25 19.79
CA ALA A 269 -4.11 11.25 20.21
C ALA A 269 -4.55 10.52 21.49
N ASP A 270 -5.06 11.24 22.50
CA ASP A 270 -5.58 10.67 23.73
C ASP A 270 -6.80 9.78 23.48
N ALA A 271 -7.70 10.20 22.58
CA ALA A 271 -8.88 9.40 22.23
C ALA A 271 -8.46 8.07 21.54
N LEU A 272 -7.46 8.10 20.65
CA LEU A 272 -6.91 6.89 20.03
C LEU A 272 -6.22 5.98 21.07
N ILE A 273 -5.45 6.54 22.00
CA ILE A 273 -4.81 5.79 23.08
C ILE A 273 -5.87 5.06 23.91
N GLU A 274 -6.98 5.72 24.30
CA GLU A 274 -8.03 5.07 25.07
C GLU A 274 -8.70 3.91 24.31
N LYS A 275 -8.92 4.06 22.99
CA LYS A 275 -9.39 2.96 22.15
C LYS A 275 -8.38 1.80 22.12
N LEU A 276 -7.10 2.10 21.93
CA LEU A 276 -6.05 1.10 21.80
C LEU A 276 -5.81 0.30 23.07
N LYS A 277 -6.03 0.89 24.26
CA LYS A 277 -5.95 0.17 25.55
C LYS A 277 -6.90 -1.03 25.62
N VAL A 278 -8.02 -1.00 24.90
CA VAL A 278 -8.96 -2.14 24.85
C VAL A 278 -8.37 -3.29 24.01
N TYR A 279 -7.51 -2.98 23.05
CA TYR A 279 -6.83 -3.95 22.19
C TYR A 279 -5.46 -4.36 22.75
N ASP A 280 -4.98 -3.71 23.81
CA ASP A 280 -3.70 -4.03 24.45
C ASP A 280 -3.81 -5.38 25.20
N ASN A 281 -3.57 -6.47 24.49
CA ASN A 281 -3.66 -7.83 25.00
C ASN A 281 -2.25 -8.44 25.09
N PRO A 282 -1.78 -8.81 26.31
CA PRO A 282 -0.40 -9.26 26.55
C PRO A 282 -0.04 -10.59 25.88
N TYR A 283 -1.03 -11.33 25.39
CA TYR A 283 -0.77 -12.59 24.68
C TYR A 283 -0.37 -12.37 23.22
N PHE A 284 -0.62 -11.20 22.64
CA PHE A 284 -0.16 -10.88 21.29
C PHE A 284 1.25 -10.28 21.32
N SER A 285 2.05 -10.68 20.37
CA SER A 285 3.43 -10.20 20.22
C SER A 285 3.77 -10.10 18.73
N ASP A 286 4.61 -9.14 18.37
CA ASP A 286 5.14 -8.99 17.00
C ASP A 286 5.96 -10.20 16.54
N ARG A 287 6.48 -11.02 17.49
CA ARG A 287 7.19 -12.26 17.20
C ARG A 287 6.32 -13.31 16.51
N MET A 288 4.99 -13.22 16.65
CA MET A 288 4.04 -14.11 16.00
C MET A 288 3.81 -13.77 14.53
N VAL A 289 4.10 -12.53 14.15
CA VAL A 289 3.89 -12.04 12.76
C VAL A 289 4.96 -12.64 11.85
N PRO A 290 4.59 -13.36 10.76
CA PRO A 290 5.55 -13.87 9.80
C PRO A 290 6.40 -12.78 9.16
N ASP A 291 7.63 -13.10 8.74
CA ASP A 291 8.54 -12.12 8.13
C ASP A 291 8.04 -11.60 6.78
N ASN A 292 7.26 -12.40 6.05
CA ASN A 292 6.62 -12.04 4.79
C ASN A 292 5.19 -11.49 4.94
N SER A 293 4.75 -11.14 6.16
CA SER A 293 3.45 -10.51 6.40
C SER A 293 3.41 -9.09 5.84
N VAL A 294 2.26 -8.70 5.27
CA VAL A 294 2.00 -7.30 4.88
C VAL A 294 2.10 -6.34 6.08
N PHE A 295 1.87 -6.84 7.27
CA PHE A 295 1.96 -6.03 8.48
C PHE A 295 3.41 -5.63 8.84
N ARG A 296 4.42 -6.40 8.39
CA ARG A 296 5.84 -6.08 8.55
C ARG A 296 6.25 -4.77 7.88
N GLU A 297 5.55 -4.35 6.84
CA GLU A 297 5.76 -3.03 6.21
C GLU A 297 5.64 -1.89 7.24
N PHE A 298 4.83 -2.07 8.29
CA PHE A 298 4.52 -1.03 9.28
C PHE A 298 5.29 -1.17 10.59
N ILE A 299 5.50 -2.41 11.05
CA ILE A 299 6.18 -2.68 12.33
C ILE A 299 7.66 -3.05 12.17
N GLY A 300 8.13 -3.35 10.96
CA GLY A 300 9.50 -3.73 10.65
C GLY A 300 9.77 -5.24 10.68
N ALA A 301 10.93 -5.62 10.14
CA ALA A 301 11.44 -6.99 10.22
C ALA A 301 11.75 -7.36 11.68
N ARG A 302 11.87 -8.68 11.95
CA ARG A 302 12.26 -9.21 13.26
C ARG A 302 13.69 -8.83 13.61
#